data_29ee5ac80013a4b7cb170112a2985286
#
_entry.id   29ee5ac80013a4b7cb170112a2985286
#
_cell.length_a   1.000
_cell.length_b   1.000
_cell.length_c   1.000
_cell.angle_alpha   90.00
_cell.angle_beta   90.00
_cell.angle_gamma   90.00
#
_symmetry.space_group_name_H-M   'P 1'
#
loop_
_entity.id
_entity.type
_entity.pdbx_description
1 polymer ?
#
loop_
_entity_poly.entity_id
_entity_poly.type
_entity_poly.pdbx_seq_one_letter_code
_entity_poly.pdbx_strand_id
1 'polypeptide(L)'
;MSHWVWVSGGAHRLGREISLAFAQAGWSVAVHCRESRASAEEVATLCRAHGVDAQVLQADLADAGQTRAMCDQMGQTLGTDLRCVVNNASLFMPDHASDFDDEQALAQWQVNLMAPMRMGRWLADIHGASRQPQASLVHILDQKVFNLNPDYFSYTLSKLALHQAVALQAQSLAPTLRVNAVAPGLLYLSGPQTEANFQAAGRANLLRHPIDPKLVAQSVLYFAQNPAITGASLPVDNGQHLVGMDRDVMNVPIEALRKYSE
;
A
#
# COMPACT_ATOMS: atom_id res chain seq x y z
N MET A 1 1.06 19.51 18.51
CA MET A 1 0.48 18.14 18.46
C MET A 1 1.18 17.42 17.33
N SER A 2 1.77 16.24 17.58
CA SER A 2 2.41 15.45 16.54
C SER A 2 1.34 14.73 15.73
N HIS A 3 1.41 14.82 14.41
CA HIS A 3 0.54 14.04 13.53
C HIS A 3 1.03 12.58 13.52
N TRP A 4 0.10 11.64 13.61
CA TRP A 4 0.39 10.22 13.49
C TRP A 4 -0.04 9.66 12.14
N VAL A 5 0.78 8.77 11.61
CA VAL A 5 0.43 7.89 10.50
C VAL A 5 0.38 6.44 10.96
N TRP A 6 -0.58 5.68 10.49
CA TRP A 6 -0.62 4.24 10.63
C TRP A 6 -0.29 3.58 9.29
N VAL A 7 0.78 2.76 9.25
CA VAL A 7 1.21 2.04 8.04
C VAL A 7 0.96 0.55 8.21
N SER A 8 -0.01 -0.01 7.49
CA SER A 8 -0.24 -1.45 7.49
C SER A 8 0.86 -2.17 6.72
N GLY A 9 1.39 -3.30 7.26
CA GLY A 9 2.55 -3.97 6.70
C GLY A 9 3.81 -3.10 6.70
N GLY A 10 3.98 -2.27 7.74
CA GLY A 10 5.05 -1.27 7.86
C GLY A 10 6.44 -1.83 8.18
N ALA A 11 6.55 -3.15 8.46
CA ALA A 11 7.80 -3.75 8.93
C ALA A 11 8.85 -4.02 7.83
N HIS A 12 8.45 -4.13 6.57
CA HIS A 12 9.32 -4.56 5.48
C HIS A 12 9.07 -3.79 4.17
N ARG A 13 10.04 -3.91 3.24
CA ARG A 13 9.88 -3.46 1.85
C ARG A 13 9.32 -2.03 1.77
N LEU A 14 8.31 -1.81 0.92
CA LEU A 14 7.70 -0.51 0.72
C LEU A 14 7.10 0.08 2.02
N GLY A 15 6.47 -0.75 2.86
CA GLY A 15 5.91 -0.29 4.14
C GLY A 15 6.96 0.31 5.06
N ARG A 16 8.17 -0.27 5.10
CA ARG A 16 9.33 0.28 5.83
C ARG A 16 9.74 1.64 5.26
N GLU A 17 9.87 1.77 3.93
CA GLU A 17 10.24 3.04 3.29
C GLU A 17 9.18 4.13 3.53
N ILE A 18 7.89 3.76 3.49
CA ILE A 18 6.79 4.68 3.83
C ILE A 18 6.91 5.12 5.30
N SER A 19 7.09 4.19 6.24
CA SER A 19 7.22 4.50 7.68
C SER A 19 8.37 5.48 7.93
N LEU A 20 9.53 5.25 7.30
CA LEU A 20 10.70 6.12 7.42
C LEU A 20 10.48 7.49 6.76
N ALA A 21 9.82 7.55 5.59
CA ALA A 21 9.54 8.82 4.93
C ALA A 21 8.63 9.72 5.79
N PHE A 22 7.62 9.15 6.45
CA PHE A 22 6.78 9.90 7.39
C PHE A 22 7.56 10.35 8.63
N ALA A 23 8.39 9.48 9.21
CA ALA A 23 9.22 9.84 10.36
C ALA A 23 10.20 10.99 10.03
N GLN A 24 10.85 10.95 8.86
CA GLN A 24 11.72 12.03 8.36
C GLN A 24 10.97 13.35 8.17
N ALA A 25 9.68 13.28 7.85
CA ALA A 25 8.80 14.44 7.70
C ALA A 25 8.21 14.93 9.04
N GLY A 26 8.64 14.37 10.18
CA GLY A 26 8.20 14.78 11.52
C GLY A 26 6.87 14.17 11.98
N TRP A 27 6.39 13.11 11.34
CA TRP A 27 5.20 12.38 11.76
C TRP A 27 5.55 11.23 12.68
N SER A 28 4.80 11.06 13.74
CA SER A 28 4.85 9.84 14.56
C SER A 28 4.23 8.66 13.81
N VAL A 29 4.74 7.43 14.04
CA VAL A 29 4.42 6.28 13.19
C VAL A 29 3.90 5.09 13.99
N ALA A 30 2.73 4.59 13.63
CA ALA A 30 2.23 3.30 14.06
C ALA A 30 2.57 2.22 12.99
N VAL A 31 3.55 1.38 13.29
CA VAL A 31 4.06 0.34 12.39
C VAL A 31 3.28 -0.94 12.61
N HIS A 32 2.45 -1.34 11.65
CA HIS A 32 1.70 -2.59 11.76
C HIS A 32 2.45 -3.75 11.11
N CYS A 33 2.36 -4.93 11.74
CA CYS A 33 2.81 -6.22 11.21
C CYS A 33 1.82 -7.34 11.53
N ARG A 34 1.87 -8.45 10.78
CA ARG A 34 1.15 -9.68 11.12
C ARG A 34 1.98 -10.55 12.07
N GLU A 35 3.13 -10.99 11.63
CA GLU A 35 4.01 -11.93 12.37
C GLU A 35 5.38 -11.34 12.67
N SER A 36 5.85 -10.38 11.86
CA SER A 36 7.23 -9.85 11.89
C SER A 36 7.43 -8.78 12.98
N ARG A 37 7.06 -9.07 14.24
CA ARG A 37 7.12 -8.09 15.33
C ARG A 37 8.53 -7.53 15.54
N ALA A 38 9.57 -8.38 15.48
CA ALA A 38 10.94 -7.93 15.65
C ALA A 38 11.35 -6.89 14.59
N SER A 39 11.06 -7.15 13.31
CA SER A 39 11.33 -6.20 12.23
C SER A 39 10.48 -4.92 12.34
N ALA A 40 9.25 -5.00 12.85
CA ALA A 40 8.44 -3.83 13.12
C ALA A 40 9.04 -2.96 14.23
N GLU A 41 9.59 -3.56 15.29
CA GLU A 41 10.31 -2.83 16.37
C GLU A 41 11.62 -2.19 15.86
N GLU A 42 12.33 -2.84 14.95
CA GLU A 42 13.50 -2.24 14.28
C GLU A 42 13.09 -0.98 13.52
N VAL A 43 12.03 -1.05 12.72
CA VAL A 43 11.51 0.10 11.98
C VAL A 43 11.04 1.20 12.93
N ALA A 44 10.32 0.86 14.00
CA ALA A 44 9.89 1.82 15.01
C ALA A 44 11.08 2.50 15.68
N THR A 45 12.17 1.77 15.96
CA THR A 45 13.41 2.32 16.51
C THR A 45 14.06 3.31 15.53
N LEU A 46 14.09 2.97 14.24
CA LEU A 46 14.60 3.88 13.21
C LEU A 46 13.73 5.14 13.09
N CYS A 47 12.39 5.01 13.22
CA CYS A 47 11.50 6.18 13.23
C CYS A 47 11.81 7.08 14.43
N ARG A 48 11.97 6.52 15.64
CA ARG A 48 12.31 7.29 16.86
C ARG A 48 13.66 8.02 16.73
N ALA A 49 14.62 7.48 15.96
CA ALA A 49 15.89 8.16 15.70
C ALA A 49 15.74 9.47 14.91
N HIS A 50 14.58 9.70 14.27
CA HIS A 50 14.23 10.98 13.64
C HIS A 50 13.55 11.97 14.62
N GLY A 51 13.47 11.65 15.92
CA GLY A 51 12.90 12.54 16.93
C GLY A 51 11.37 12.52 17.02
N VAL A 52 10.72 11.50 16.46
CA VAL A 52 9.27 11.29 16.51
C VAL A 52 8.93 10.08 17.38
N ASP A 53 7.67 9.97 17.81
CA ASP A 53 7.20 8.78 18.49
C ASP A 53 6.91 7.65 17.48
N ALA A 54 7.09 6.40 17.94
CA ALA A 54 6.71 5.24 17.14
C ALA A 54 6.25 4.08 18.01
N GLN A 55 5.22 3.36 17.55
CA GLN A 55 4.69 2.17 18.22
C GLN A 55 4.45 1.05 17.22
N VAL A 56 4.43 -0.19 17.71
CA VAL A 56 4.18 -1.39 16.91
C VAL A 56 2.78 -1.91 17.19
N LEU A 57 2.05 -2.25 16.13
CA LEU A 57 0.74 -2.89 16.15
C LEU A 57 0.86 -4.28 15.54
N GLN A 58 0.28 -5.28 16.17
CA GLN A 58 0.28 -6.64 15.64
C GLN A 58 -1.14 -7.17 15.51
N ALA A 59 -1.53 -7.53 14.29
CA ALA A 59 -2.82 -8.16 14.00
C ALA A 59 -2.77 -8.88 12.64
N ASP A 60 -3.63 -9.89 12.45
CA ASP A 60 -3.92 -10.42 11.12
C ASP A 60 -5.07 -9.64 10.49
N LEU A 61 -4.81 -8.96 9.38
CA LEU A 61 -5.82 -8.19 8.65
C LEU A 61 -6.83 -9.06 7.90
N ALA A 62 -6.56 -10.36 7.72
CA ALA A 62 -7.55 -11.30 7.23
C ALA A 62 -8.67 -11.54 8.27
N ASP A 63 -8.35 -11.40 9.55
CA ASP A 63 -9.29 -11.51 10.66
C ASP A 63 -9.98 -10.16 10.94
N ALA A 64 -11.29 -10.11 10.72
CA ALA A 64 -12.08 -8.91 10.96
C ALA A 64 -12.15 -8.51 12.44
N GLY A 65 -12.09 -9.48 13.36
CA GLY A 65 -12.09 -9.24 14.81
C GLY A 65 -10.80 -8.57 15.27
N GLN A 66 -9.64 -9.13 14.85
CA GLN A 66 -8.33 -8.54 15.14
C GLN A 66 -8.19 -7.15 14.53
N THR A 67 -8.62 -6.96 13.27
CA THR A 67 -8.64 -5.63 12.64
C THR A 67 -9.45 -4.64 13.45
N ARG A 68 -10.64 -5.02 13.92
CA ARG A 68 -11.49 -4.16 14.76
C ARG A 68 -10.82 -3.84 16.09
N ALA A 69 -10.32 -4.84 16.81
CA ALA A 69 -9.66 -4.64 18.10
C ALA A 69 -8.45 -3.68 17.98
N MET A 70 -7.67 -3.81 16.92
CA MET A 70 -6.56 -2.92 16.62
C MET A 70 -7.04 -1.48 16.32
N CYS A 71 -8.12 -1.32 15.55
CA CYS A 71 -8.75 -0.02 15.31
C CYS A 71 -9.21 0.62 16.62
N ASP A 72 -9.89 -0.13 17.47
CA ASP A 72 -10.39 0.37 18.78
C ASP A 72 -9.22 0.80 19.69
N GLN A 73 -8.14 0.01 19.74
CA GLN A 73 -6.91 0.36 20.46
C GLN A 73 -6.33 1.68 19.96
N MET A 74 -6.24 1.86 18.63
CA MET A 74 -5.71 3.09 18.03
C MET A 74 -6.59 4.30 18.31
N GLY A 75 -7.92 4.11 18.31
CA GLY A 75 -8.86 5.17 18.68
C GLY A 75 -8.68 5.63 20.12
N GLN A 76 -8.46 4.69 21.04
CA GLN A 76 -8.24 4.99 22.46
C GLN A 76 -6.88 5.66 22.73
N THR A 77 -5.83 5.28 21.98
CA THR A 77 -4.47 5.76 22.23
C THR A 77 -4.13 7.05 21.49
N LEU A 78 -4.57 7.19 20.25
CA LEU A 78 -4.22 8.33 19.38
C LEU A 78 -5.43 9.22 19.05
N GLY A 79 -6.61 8.63 18.96
CA GLY A 79 -7.83 9.39 18.62
C GLY A 79 -7.62 10.22 17.35
N THR A 80 -7.96 11.51 17.41
CA THR A 80 -7.87 12.45 16.30
C THR A 80 -6.44 12.92 15.97
N ASP A 81 -5.41 12.53 16.73
CA ASP A 81 -4.00 12.77 16.36
C ASP A 81 -3.55 11.86 15.21
N LEU A 82 -4.26 10.74 14.97
CA LEU A 82 -4.07 9.91 13.79
C LEU A 82 -4.61 10.63 12.55
N ARG A 83 -3.73 11.18 11.73
CA ARG A 83 -4.04 12.00 10.55
C ARG A 83 -3.89 11.29 9.22
N CYS A 84 -3.28 10.10 9.22
CA CYS A 84 -3.14 9.31 8.00
C CYS A 84 -3.19 7.82 8.29
N VAL A 85 -3.90 7.08 7.44
CA VAL A 85 -3.81 5.62 7.37
C VAL A 85 -3.32 5.24 5.98
N VAL A 86 -2.23 4.45 5.93
CA VAL A 86 -1.68 3.91 4.69
C VAL A 86 -1.97 2.41 4.63
N ASN A 87 -2.86 2.01 3.73
CA ASN A 87 -3.21 0.63 3.45
C ASN A 87 -2.17 0.03 2.49
N ASN A 88 -1.05 -0.44 3.05
CA ASN A 88 0.07 -1.03 2.30
C ASN A 88 0.15 -2.55 2.40
N ALA A 89 -0.33 -3.16 3.50
CA ALA A 89 -0.35 -4.61 3.63
C ALA A 89 -1.08 -5.28 2.46
N SER A 90 -0.50 -6.35 1.94
CA SER A 90 -1.06 -7.09 0.80
C SER A 90 -0.66 -8.56 0.84
N LEU A 91 -1.57 -9.43 0.42
CA LEU A 91 -1.29 -10.79 0.01
C LEU A 91 -1.15 -10.81 -1.51
N PHE A 92 -0.10 -11.48 -1.99
CA PHE A 92 0.23 -11.60 -3.40
C PHE A 92 0.55 -13.07 -3.71
N MET A 93 -0.47 -13.82 -4.09
CA MET A 93 -0.38 -15.27 -4.32
C MET A 93 -0.65 -15.59 -5.79
N PRO A 94 0.12 -16.51 -6.41
CA PRO A 94 -0.04 -16.85 -7.82
C PRO A 94 -1.30 -17.69 -8.03
N ASP A 95 -2.07 -17.36 -9.04
CA ASP A 95 -3.20 -18.13 -9.55
C ASP A 95 -3.61 -17.63 -10.95
N HIS A 96 -4.54 -18.35 -11.60
CA HIS A 96 -5.16 -17.97 -12.87
C HIS A 96 -6.67 -18.17 -12.80
N ALA A 97 -7.40 -17.60 -13.75
CA ALA A 97 -8.86 -17.74 -13.82
C ALA A 97 -9.36 -19.19 -13.97
N SER A 98 -8.49 -20.11 -14.46
CA SER A 98 -8.80 -21.52 -14.67
C SER A 98 -8.55 -22.42 -13.46
N ASP A 99 -7.80 -21.95 -12.44
CA ASP A 99 -7.28 -22.81 -11.37
C ASP A 99 -7.11 -22.09 -10.03
N PHE A 100 -7.81 -20.99 -9.79
CA PHE A 100 -7.76 -20.30 -8.50
C PHE A 100 -8.40 -21.14 -7.38
N ASP A 101 -7.85 -21.02 -6.20
CA ASP A 101 -8.36 -21.62 -4.97
C ASP A 101 -9.24 -20.60 -4.22
N ASP A 102 -10.47 -21.00 -3.84
CA ASP A 102 -11.45 -20.13 -3.19
C ASP A 102 -10.94 -19.56 -1.85
N GLU A 103 -10.28 -20.38 -1.03
CA GLU A 103 -9.77 -19.94 0.27
C GLU A 103 -8.65 -18.91 0.12
N GLN A 104 -7.71 -19.19 -0.80
CA GLN A 104 -6.63 -18.26 -1.14
C GLN A 104 -7.17 -16.94 -1.72
N ALA A 105 -8.16 -17.02 -2.61
CA ALA A 105 -8.79 -15.84 -3.21
C ALA A 105 -9.50 -14.98 -2.15
N LEU A 106 -10.26 -15.63 -1.25
CA LEU A 106 -10.92 -14.95 -0.14
C LEU A 106 -9.93 -14.30 0.84
N ALA A 107 -8.80 -14.96 1.14
CA ALA A 107 -7.76 -14.39 1.99
C ALA A 107 -7.17 -13.11 1.36
N GLN A 108 -6.88 -13.15 0.06
CA GLN A 108 -6.42 -11.95 -0.69
C GLN A 108 -7.48 -10.85 -0.67
N TRP A 109 -8.75 -11.20 -0.85
CA TRP A 109 -9.86 -10.24 -0.79
C TRP A 109 -10.00 -9.60 0.60
N GLN A 110 -9.86 -10.37 1.68
CA GLN A 110 -9.94 -9.87 3.05
C GLN A 110 -8.81 -8.86 3.36
N VAL A 111 -7.57 -9.18 3.01
CA VAL A 111 -6.41 -8.33 3.31
C VAL A 111 -6.33 -7.14 2.37
N ASN A 112 -6.49 -7.36 1.06
CA ASN A 112 -6.21 -6.34 0.05
C ASN A 112 -7.36 -5.34 -0.14
N LEU A 113 -8.60 -5.74 0.20
CA LEU A 113 -9.78 -4.89 0.03
C LEU A 113 -10.54 -4.65 1.33
N MET A 114 -11.00 -5.71 2.01
CA MET A 114 -11.94 -5.54 3.12
C MET A 114 -11.30 -4.87 4.35
N ALA A 115 -10.04 -5.17 4.66
CA ALA A 115 -9.32 -4.47 5.72
C ALA A 115 -9.16 -2.96 5.43
N PRO A 116 -8.69 -2.53 4.24
CA PRO A 116 -8.73 -1.13 3.82
C PRO A 116 -10.10 -0.44 3.98
N MET A 117 -11.18 -1.14 3.62
CA MET A 117 -12.55 -0.60 3.78
C MET A 117 -12.92 -0.39 5.24
N ARG A 118 -12.62 -1.37 6.11
CA ARG A 118 -12.87 -1.30 7.56
C ARG A 118 -12.08 -0.17 8.21
N MET A 119 -10.79 -0.06 7.88
CA MET A 119 -9.90 0.98 8.41
C MET A 119 -10.33 2.38 7.96
N GLY A 120 -10.76 2.52 6.70
CA GLY A 120 -11.27 3.81 6.18
C GLY A 120 -12.55 4.26 6.89
N ARG A 121 -13.52 3.34 7.06
CA ARG A 121 -14.75 3.63 7.82
C ARG A 121 -14.43 4.02 9.26
N TRP A 122 -13.60 3.24 9.93
CA TRP A 122 -13.20 3.52 11.30
C TRP A 122 -12.47 4.87 11.43
N LEU A 123 -11.56 5.21 10.50
CA LEU A 123 -10.87 6.52 10.51
C LEU A 123 -11.88 7.67 10.37
N ALA A 124 -12.91 7.52 9.56
CA ALA A 124 -13.98 8.51 9.45
C ALA A 124 -14.78 8.62 10.76
N ASP A 125 -15.08 7.50 11.40
CA ASP A 125 -15.85 7.45 12.65
C ASP A 125 -15.12 8.20 13.80
N ILE A 126 -13.80 8.03 13.96
CA ILE A 126 -13.03 8.73 15.03
C ILE A 126 -12.89 10.23 14.79
N HIS A 127 -12.92 10.69 13.55
CA HIS A 127 -12.86 12.12 13.22
C HIS A 127 -14.26 12.78 13.24
N GLY A 128 -15.32 11.96 13.24
CA GLY A 128 -16.70 12.45 13.25
C GLY A 128 -17.07 13.30 12.04
N ALA A 129 -18.25 13.90 12.06
CA ALA A 129 -18.68 14.80 11.00
C ALA A 129 -17.88 16.12 11.05
N SER A 130 -17.15 16.42 9.99
CA SER A 130 -16.39 17.66 9.84
C SER A 130 -16.73 18.36 8.53
N ARG A 131 -16.62 19.67 8.51
CA ARG A 131 -16.78 20.49 7.29
C ARG A 131 -15.48 20.66 6.50
N GLN A 132 -14.36 20.12 6.99
CA GLN A 132 -13.05 20.21 6.38
C GLN A 132 -12.32 18.88 6.54
N PRO A 133 -11.41 18.52 5.61
CA PRO A 133 -10.62 17.31 5.71
C PRO A 133 -9.81 17.26 7.01
N GLN A 134 -10.00 16.21 7.79
CA GLN A 134 -9.30 16.00 9.06
C GLN A 134 -8.17 14.99 8.92
N ALA A 135 -8.31 14.02 8.05
CA ALA A 135 -7.32 12.96 7.84
C ALA A 135 -7.27 12.51 6.38
N SER A 136 -6.26 11.69 6.08
CA SER A 136 -6.01 11.13 4.75
C SER A 136 -5.99 9.60 4.81
N LEU A 137 -6.63 8.97 3.84
CA LEU A 137 -6.53 7.54 3.59
C LEU A 137 -5.77 7.33 2.28
N VAL A 138 -4.66 6.58 2.32
CA VAL A 138 -3.87 6.30 1.12
C VAL A 138 -3.79 4.79 0.90
N HIS A 139 -4.27 4.32 -0.24
CA HIS A 139 -4.19 2.91 -0.63
C HIS A 139 -2.96 2.66 -1.49
N ILE A 140 -2.27 1.54 -1.25
CA ILE A 140 -1.24 1.04 -2.16
C ILE A 140 -1.89 0.03 -3.10
N LEU A 141 -1.96 0.42 -4.36
CA LEU A 141 -2.43 -0.39 -5.47
C LEU A 141 -1.28 -1.19 -6.08
N ASP A 142 -1.37 -1.42 -7.36
CA ASP A 142 -0.36 -2.00 -8.24
C ASP A 142 -0.56 -1.42 -9.64
N GLN A 143 0.48 -1.25 -10.41
CA GLN A 143 0.39 -0.80 -11.81
C GLN A 143 -0.52 -1.70 -12.66
N LYS A 144 -0.70 -2.98 -12.23
CA LYS A 144 -1.59 -3.94 -12.91
C LYS A 144 -3.04 -3.45 -13.03
N VAL A 145 -3.50 -2.54 -12.17
CA VAL A 145 -4.86 -1.97 -12.30
C VAL A 145 -5.04 -1.11 -13.55
N PHE A 146 -3.93 -0.69 -14.18
CA PHE A 146 -3.90 0.07 -15.43
C PHE A 146 -3.39 -0.76 -16.62
N ASN A 147 -2.76 -1.92 -16.37
CA ASN A 147 -2.10 -2.75 -17.38
C ASN A 147 -2.32 -4.24 -17.06
N LEU A 148 -3.47 -4.76 -17.49
CA LEU A 148 -3.90 -6.11 -17.16
C LEU A 148 -3.10 -7.18 -17.88
N ASN A 149 -2.82 -8.26 -17.18
CA ASN A 149 -2.36 -9.55 -17.72
C ASN A 149 -3.00 -10.69 -16.91
N PRO A 150 -3.00 -11.94 -17.40
CA PRO A 150 -3.75 -13.04 -16.79
C PRO A 150 -3.13 -13.60 -15.49
N ASP A 151 -1.89 -13.27 -15.17
CA ASP A 151 -1.20 -13.79 -13.98
C ASP A 151 -1.71 -13.12 -12.70
N TYR A 152 -1.72 -13.85 -11.58
CA TYR A 152 -2.17 -13.36 -10.28
C TYR A 152 -3.62 -12.87 -10.31
N PHE A 153 -4.52 -13.72 -10.77
CA PHE A 153 -5.90 -13.38 -11.08
C PHE A 153 -6.66 -12.83 -9.87
N SER A 154 -6.71 -13.57 -8.76
CA SER A 154 -7.43 -13.14 -7.54
C SER A 154 -6.82 -11.91 -6.89
N TYR A 155 -5.49 -11.81 -6.90
CA TYR A 155 -4.80 -10.60 -6.47
C TYR A 155 -5.22 -9.40 -7.32
N THR A 156 -5.15 -9.53 -8.63
CA THR A 156 -5.48 -8.44 -9.55
C THR A 156 -6.92 -7.98 -9.38
N LEU A 157 -7.87 -8.92 -9.22
CA LEU A 157 -9.28 -8.58 -8.94
C LEU A 157 -9.41 -7.79 -7.63
N SER A 158 -8.70 -8.19 -6.56
CA SER A 158 -8.72 -7.47 -5.29
C SER A 158 -8.19 -6.03 -5.42
N LYS A 159 -7.14 -5.83 -6.22
CA LYS A 159 -6.55 -4.50 -6.47
C LYS A 159 -7.41 -3.65 -7.41
N LEU A 160 -8.07 -4.24 -8.40
CA LEU A 160 -9.05 -3.55 -9.25
C LEU A 160 -10.25 -3.05 -8.42
N ALA A 161 -10.78 -3.90 -7.54
CA ALA A 161 -11.84 -3.50 -6.63
C ALA A 161 -11.40 -2.37 -5.69
N LEU A 162 -10.18 -2.44 -5.11
CA LEU A 162 -9.62 -1.38 -4.29
C LEU A 162 -9.42 -0.09 -5.10
N HIS A 163 -8.99 -0.18 -6.36
CA HIS A 163 -8.86 0.99 -7.24
C HIS A 163 -10.19 1.71 -7.44
N GLN A 164 -11.26 0.98 -7.75
CA GLN A 164 -12.60 1.59 -7.89
C GLN A 164 -13.11 2.13 -6.55
N ALA A 165 -12.76 1.51 -5.43
CA ALA A 165 -13.14 1.97 -4.11
C ALA A 165 -12.53 3.35 -3.75
N VAL A 166 -11.40 3.76 -4.35
CA VAL A 166 -10.78 5.08 -4.10
C VAL A 166 -11.77 6.21 -4.35
N ALA A 167 -12.38 6.24 -5.53
CA ALA A 167 -13.34 7.29 -5.89
C ALA A 167 -14.64 7.21 -5.06
N LEU A 168 -15.13 5.98 -4.81
CA LEU A 168 -16.34 5.76 -4.00
C LEU A 168 -16.15 6.20 -2.55
N GLN A 169 -15.01 5.86 -1.94
CA GLN A 169 -14.69 6.30 -0.59
C GLN A 169 -14.42 7.81 -0.53
N ALA A 170 -13.74 8.39 -1.53
CA ALA A 170 -13.54 9.83 -1.59
C ALA A 170 -14.86 10.59 -1.60
N GLN A 171 -15.86 10.11 -2.36
CA GLN A 171 -17.21 10.70 -2.39
C GLN A 171 -17.98 10.49 -1.07
N SER A 172 -17.90 9.27 -0.50
CA SER A 172 -18.70 8.88 0.66
C SER A 172 -18.16 9.43 1.97
N LEU A 173 -16.83 9.58 2.11
CA LEU A 173 -16.17 10.00 3.34
C LEU A 173 -15.79 11.50 3.35
N ALA A 174 -16.05 12.20 2.25
CA ALA A 174 -15.92 13.65 2.20
C ALA A 174 -17.01 14.33 3.06
N PRO A 175 -16.72 15.51 3.63
CA PRO A 175 -15.45 16.23 3.62
C PRO A 175 -14.47 15.80 4.70
N THR A 176 -14.82 14.82 5.55
CA THR A 176 -14.02 14.40 6.71
C THR A 176 -12.66 13.80 6.31
N LEU A 177 -12.66 12.92 5.31
CA LEU A 177 -11.44 12.27 4.82
C LEU A 177 -11.16 12.61 3.36
N ARG A 178 -9.87 12.68 3.04
CA ARG A 178 -9.37 12.58 1.67
C ARG A 178 -8.94 11.13 1.42
N VAL A 179 -9.27 10.59 0.26
CA VAL A 179 -8.93 9.21 -0.11
C VAL A 179 -8.21 9.23 -1.45
N ASN A 180 -6.98 8.70 -1.47
CA ASN A 180 -6.15 8.62 -2.67
C ASN A 180 -5.43 7.27 -2.73
N ALA A 181 -4.77 7.00 -3.84
CA ALA A 181 -3.98 5.79 -4.01
C ALA A 181 -2.69 6.02 -4.79
N VAL A 182 -1.68 5.23 -4.47
CA VAL A 182 -0.42 5.12 -5.24
C VAL A 182 -0.36 3.72 -5.83
N ALA A 183 -0.01 3.61 -7.11
CA ALA A 183 0.14 2.37 -7.84
C ALA A 183 1.61 2.17 -8.24
N PRO A 184 2.39 1.42 -7.46
CA PRO A 184 3.78 1.13 -7.78
C PRO A 184 3.91 0.14 -8.95
N GLY A 185 5.03 0.20 -9.66
CA GLY A 185 5.50 -0.88 -10.52
C GLY A 185 6.33 -1.91 -9.75
N LEU A 186 7.19 -2.67 -10.46
CA LEU A 186 8.06 -3.67 -9.87
C LEU A 186 9.13 -3.01 -8.98
N LEU A 187 9.02 -3.21 -7.67
CA LEU A 187 9.91 -2.62 -6.66
C LEU A 187 10.90 -3.62 -6.06
N TYR A 188 10.48 -4.87 -5.87
CA TYR A 188 11.21 -5.88 -5.12
C TYR A 188 11.11 -7.23 -5.78
N LEU A 189 12.17 -8.02 -5.68
CA LEU A 189 12.17 -9.42 -6.04
C LEU A 189 11.07 -10.17 -5.27
N SER A 190 10.27 -10.98 -5.96
CA SER A 190 9.10 -11.65 -5.40
C SER A 190 8.99 -13.11 -5.86
N GLY A 191 8.51 -13.98 -4.98
CA GLY A 191 8.24 -15.39 -5.26
C GLY A 191 9.44 -16.13 -5.87
N PRO A 192 9.24 -16.88 -6.98
CA PRO A 192 10.30 -17.66 -7.62
C PRO A 192 11.20 -16.84 -8.55
N GLN A 193 11.02 -15.52 -8.64
CA GLN A 193 11.81 -14.65 -9.50
C GLN A 193 13.30 -14.71 -9.16
N THR A 194 14.16 -14.88 -10.16
CA THR A 194 15.62 -14.82 -9.97
C THR A 194 16.11 -13.38 -9.98
N GLU A 195 17.27 -13.12 -9.34
CA GLU A 195 17.90 -11.79 -9.34
C GLU A 195 18.15 -11.29 -10.78
N ALA A 196 18.63 -12.15 -11.67
CA ALA A 196 18.87 -11.79 -13.06
C ALA A 196 17.57 -11.36 -13.78
N ASN A 197 16.46 -12.08 -13.55
CA ASN A 197 15.17 -11.69 -14.12
C ASN A 197 14.69 -10.39 -13.48
N PHE A 198 14.82 -10.21 -12.15
CA PHE A 198 14.42 -8.98 -11.48
C PHE A 198 15.15 -7.76 -12.03
N GLN A 199 16.45 -7.84 -12.26
CA GLN A 199 17.26 -6.75 -12.84
C GLN A 199 16.83 -6.41 -14.28
N ALA A 200 16.51 -7.43 -15.09
CA ALA A 200 15.99 -7.20 -16.45
C ALA A 200 14.56 -6.64 -16.42
N ALA A 201 13.67 -7.23 -15.63
CA ALA A 201 12.29 -6.82 -15.48
C ALA A 201 12.15 -5.39 -14.91
N GLY A 202 13.02 -5.00 -13.99
CA GLY A 202 13.05 -3.65 -13.42
C GLY A 202 13.32 -2.54 -14.43
N ARG A 203 13.83 -2.88 -15.62
CA ARG A 203 14.03 -1.95 -16.75
C ARG A 203 12.91 -2.00 -17.80
N ALA A 204 11.96 -2.93 -17.65
CA ALA A 204 10.83 -3.09 -18.58
C ALA A 204 9.74 -2.03 -18.34
N ASN A 205 10.13 -0.78 -18.46
CA ASN A 205 9.31 0.41 -18.31
C ASN A 205 9.80 1.50 -19.29
N LEU A 206 9.05 2.58 -19.46
CA LEU A 206 9.39 3.62 -20.43
C LEU A 206 10.69 4.37 -20.11
N LEU A 207 11.01 4.53 -18.83
CA LEU A 207 12.23 5.22 -18.41
C LEU A 207 13.46 4.30 -18.36
N ARG A 208 13.29 2.98 -18.58
CA ARG A 208 14.35 1.96 -18.72
C ARG A 208 15.30 1.82 -17.52
N HIS A 209 14.82 2.13 -16.32
CA HIS A 209 15.57 1.94 -15.08
C HIS A 209 14.69 1.44 -13.93
N PRO A 210 15.27 0.76 -12.93
CA PRO A 210 14.54 0.32 -11.74
C PRO A 210 13.86 1.49 -11.01
N ILE A 211 12.74 1.19 -10.36
CA ILE A 211 12.00 2.15 -9.57
C ILE A 211 12.60 2.18 -8.15
N ASP A 212 12.95 3.37 -7.67
CA ASP A 212 13.35 3.54 -6.27
C ASP A 212 12.11 3.53 -5.35
N PRO A 213 11.99 2.57 -4.41
CA PRO A 213 10.86 2.53 -3.47
C PRO A 213 10.69 3.82 -2.64
N LYS A 214 11.75 4.59 -2.42
CA LYS A 214 11.68 5.88 -1.71
C LYS A 214 10.86 6.91 -2.45
N LEU A 215 10.87 6.93 -3.79
CA LEU A 215 10.05 7.83 -4.59
C LEU A 215 8.57 7.48 -4.48
N VAL A 216 8.25 6.18 -4.37
CA VAL A 216 6.89 5.72 -4.08
C VAL A 216 6.45 6.19 -2.70
N ALA A 217 7.30 6.02 -1.67
CA ALA A 217 7.01 6.48 -0.31
C ALA A 217 6.81 8.00 -0.23
N GLN A 218 7.60 8.80 -0.97
CA GLN A 218 7.42 10.24 -1.09
C GLN A 218 6.07 10.62 -1.72
N SER A 219 5.60 9.85 -2.71
CA SER A 219 4.29 10.07 -3.33
C SER A 219 3.14 9.78 -2.35
N VAL A 220 3.29 8.79 -1.48
CA VAL A 220 2.34 8.51 -0.39
C VAL A 220 2.30 9.68 0.60
N LEU A 221 3.46 10.17 1.03
CA LEU A 221 3.59 11.33 1.92
C LEU A 221 2.98 12.58 1.27
N TYR A 222 3.22 12.81 -0.02
CA TYR A 222 2.63 13.93 -0.77
C TYR A 222 1.08 13.91 -0.70
N PHE A 223 0.44 12.75 -0.89
CA PHE A 223 -1.01 12.64 -0.74
C PHE A 223 -1.49 12.88 0.70
N ALA A 224 -0.72 12.46 1.69
CA ALA A 224 -1.07 12.73 3.09
C ALA A 224 -1.03 14.23 3.42
N GLN A 225 -0.07 14.96 2.87
CA GLN A 225 0.19 16.36 3.17
C GLN A 225 -0.59 17.36 2.30
N ASN A 226 -0.98 16.98 1.08
CA ASN A 226 -1.67 17.91 0.17
C ASN A 226 -3.19 17.91 0.40
N PRO A 227 -3.77 18.99 0.93
CA PRO A 227 -5.19 19.05 1.30
C PRO A 227 -6.14 19.17 0.10
N ALA A 228 -5.63 19.47 -1.09
CA ALA A 228 -6.44 19.72 -2.28
C ALA A 228 -6.69 18.47 -3.14
N ILE A 229 -6.12 17.30 -2.76
CA ILE A 229 -6.22 16.09 -3.58
C ILE A 229 -7.05 15.03 -2.86
N THR A 230 -8.11 14.57 -3.53
CA THR A 230 -8.93 13.41 -3.14
C THR A 230 -9.47 12.71 -4.37
N GLY A 231 -9.66 11.37 -4.31
CA GLY A 231 -10.16 10.56 -5.40
C GLY A 231 -9.13 10.22 -6.49
N ALA A 232 -7.85 10.55 -6.28
CA ALA A 232 -6.80 10.33 -7.27
C ALA A 232 -6.09 8.99 -7.06
N SER A 233 -5.72 8.35 -8.19
CA SER A 233 -4.81 7.19 -8.23
C SER A 233 -3.60 7.54 -9.08
N LEU A 234 -2.40 7.48 -8.50
CA LEU A 234 -1.15 7.91 -9.12
C LEU A 234 -0.24 6.70 -9.40
N PRO A 235 0.00 6.33 -10.68
CA PRO A 235 1.07 5.40 -11.02
C PRO A 235 2.44 6.01 -10.69
N VAL A 236 3.27 5.25 -9.96
CA VAL A 236 4.67 5.58 -9.66
C VAL A 236 5.52 4.38 -10.07
N ASP A 237 5.72 4.23 -11.37
CA ASP A 237 6.15 2.99 -11.99
C ASP A 237 7.08 3.18 -13.22
N ASN A 238 7.66 4.35 -13.38
CA ASN A 238 8.49 4.71 -14.54
C ASN A 238 7.79 4.48 -15.90
N GLY A 239 6.46 4.52 -15.92
CA GLY A 239 5.67 4.23 -17.12
C GLY A 239 5.54 2.74 -17.43
N GLN A 240 5.74 1.83 -16.45
CA GLN A 240 5.57 0.39 -16.64
C GLN A 240 4.15 0.05 -17.09
N HIS A 241 3.12 0.72 -16.55
CA HIS A 241 1.72 0.49 -16.94
C HIS A 241 1.40 0.84 -18.40
N LEU A 242 2.26 1.55 -19.10
CA LEU A 242 2.12 1.88 -20.54
C LEU A 242 2.83 0.86 -21.44
N VAL A 243 3.50 -0.12 -20.86
CA VAL A 243 4.20 -1.19 -21.58
C VAL A 243 3.35 -2.45 -21.53
N GLY A 244 2.57 -2.72 -22.58
CA GLY A 244 1.73 -3.91 -22.68
C GLY A 244 2.55 -5.21 -22.64
N MET A 245 2.15 -6.15 -21.79
CA MET A 245 2.75 -7.48 -21.67
C MET A 245 1.67 -8.54 -21.52
N ASP A 246 1.86 -9.69 -22.18
CA ASP A 246 0.94 -10.84 -22.12
C ASP A 246 1.00 -11.58 -20.78
N ARG A 247 2.05 -11.36 -19.99
CA ARG A 247 2.32 -11.98 -18.70
C ARG A 247 2.75 -10.93 -17.68
N ASP A 248 2.72 -11.26 -16.40
CA ASP A 248 3.38 -10.45 -15.39
C ASP A 248 4.88 -10.34 -15.71
N VAL A 249 5.45 -9.15 -15.53
CA VAL A 249 6.83 -8.86 -15.92
C VAL A 249 7.84 -9.82 -15.27
N MET A 250 7.55 -10.31 -14.07
CA MET A 250 8.41 -11.31 -13.40
C MET A 250 8.37 -12.70 -14.05
N ASN A 251 7.33 -12.99 -14.83
CA ASN A 251 7.15 -14.25 -15.56
C ASN A 251 7.60 -14.15 -17.03
N VAL A 252 8.07 -12.98 -17.47
CA VAL A 252 8.59 -12.78 -18.83
C VAL A 252 10.03 -13.28 -18.90
N PRO A 253 10.40 -14.13 -19.90
CA PRO A 253 11.77 -14.59 -20.09
C PRO A 253 12.75 -13.44 -20.29
N ILE A 254 13.97 -13.56 -19.74
CA ILE A 254 15.01 -12.51 -19.80
C ILE A 254 15.31 -12.09 -21.25
N GLU A 255 15.31 -13.04 -22.19
CA GLU A 255 15.57 -12.79 -23.61
C GLU A 255 14.52 -11.82 -24.21
N ALA A 256 13.26 -11.95 -23.78
CA ALA A 256 12.18 -11.07 -24.24
C ALA A 256 12.24 -9.67 -23.56
N LEU A 257 12.91 -9.57 -22.40
CA LEU A 257 13.11 -8.31 -21.69
C LEU A 257 14.30 -7.49 -22.22
N ARG A 258 15.21 -8.09 -23.01
CA ARG A 258 16.42 -7.41 -23.53
C ARG A 258 16.12 -6.13 -24.31
N LYS A 259 15.00 -6.08 -25.04
CA LYS A 259 14.57 -4.90 -25.80
C LYS A 259 14.36 -3.63 -24.95
N TYR A 260 14.28 -3.77 -23.63
CA TYR A 260 14.18 -2.66 -22.68
C TYR A 260 15.53 -2.29 -22.04
N SER A 261 16.59 -3.04 -22.35
CA SER A 261 17.94 -2.81 -21.81
C SER A 261 18.85 -2.02 -22.75
N GLU A 262 18.42 -1.92 -24.01
CA GLU A 262 19.03 -1.14 -25.07
C GLU A 262 18.34 0.24 -25.21
#